data_a9ab83b212017bac54689127510b2e9c
#
_entry.id   a9ab83b212017bac54689127510b2e9c
#
_cell.length_a   1.000
_cell.length_b   1.000
_cell.length_c   1.000
_cell.angle_alpha   90.00
_cell.angle_beta   90.00
_cell.angle_gamma   90.00
#
_symmetry.space_group_name_H-M   'P 1'
#
loop_
_entity.id
_entity.type
_entity.pdbx_description
1 polymer ?
#
loop_
_entity_poly.entity_id
_entity_poly.type
_entity_poly.pdbx_seq_one_letter_code
_entity_poly.pdbx_strand_id
1 'polypeptide(L)'
;MIKYILIEDERFAYEEVKRMMKKLRADYQMSGWAVSIEQAVELLKQENIDLMIVDIRLSDGLSFEIFEQYPVDIPIIFTTAYDEYALKAFKLNSMTIYLSPLMKKN
;
A
#
# COMPACT_ATOMS: atom_id res chain seq x y z
N MET A 1 -17.39 5.03 -6.61
CA MET A 1 -16.71 3.79 -6.21
C MET A 1 -15.26 4.08 -5.84
N ILE A 2 -14.85 3.56 -4.73
CA ILE A 2 -13.48 3.75 -4.25
C ILE A 2 -12.56 2.80 -4.99
N LYS A 3 -11.51 3.33 -5.57
CA LYS A 3 -10.51 2.52 -6.26
C LYS A 3 -9.24 2.47 -5.43
N TYR A 4 -8.70 1.29 -5.26
CA TYR A 4 -7.47 1.14 -4.52
C TYR A 4 -6.45 0.32 -5.31
N ILE A 5 -5.18 0.53 -5.00
CA ILE A 5 -4.14 -0.35 -5.50
C ILE A 5 -3.45 -1.01 -4.32
N LEU A 6 -2.90 -2.17 -4.59
CA LEU A 6 -2.23 -2.97 -3.59
C LEU A 6 -0.77 -3.13 -4.00
N ILE A 7 0.13 -2.76 -3.09
CA ILE A 7 1.57 -2.87 -3.33
C ILE A 7 2.10 -3.94 -2.39
N GLU A 8 2.39 -5.09 -2.95
CA GLU A 8 2.77 -6.25 -2.16
C GLU A 8 3.49 -7.24 -3.05
N ASP A 9 4.69 -7.65 -2.67
CA ASP A 9 5.48 -8.54 -3.51
C ASP A 9 5.28 -10.02 -3.20
N GLU A 10 4.53 -10.34 -2.14
CA GLU A 10 4.25 -11.72 -1.78
C GLU A 10 2.85 -12.12 -2.18
N ARG A 11 2.75 -13.16 -2.96
CA ARG A 11 1.45 -13.57 -3.48
C ARG A 11 0.47 -13.96 -2.40
N PHE A 12 0.95 -14.63 -1.37
CA PHE A 12 0.06 -15.04 -0.29
C PHE A 12 -0.54 -13.83 0.41
N ALA A 13 0.28 -12.84 0.71
CA ALA A 13 -0.19 -11.62 1.36
C ALA A 13 -1.16 -10.86 0.46
N TYR A 14 -0.88 -10.84 -0.83
CA TYR A 14 -1.77 -10.22 -1.79
C TYR A 14 -3.16 -10.86 -1.75
N GLU A 15 -3.19 -12.20 -1.76
CA GLU A 15 -4.47 -12.91 -1.74
C GLU A 15 -5.24 -12.65 -0.46
N GLU A 16 -4.51 -12.57 0.67
CA GLU A 16 -5.15 -12.30 1.94
C GLU A 16 -5.82 -10.93 1.97
N VAL A 17 -5.11 -9.91 1.52
CA VAL A 17 -5.65 -8.57 1.51
C VAL A 17 -6.83 -8.49 0.55
N LYS A 18 -6.70 -9.11 -0.61
CA LYS A 18 -7.75 -9.09 -1.60
C LYS A 18 -9.02 -9.72 -1.05
N ARG A 19 -8.89 -10.87 -0.39
CA ARG A 19 -10.03 -11.55 0.19
C ARG A 19 -10.67 -10.70 1.28
N MET A 20 -9.84 -10.09 2.09
CA MET A 20 -10.32 -9.26 3.18
C MET A 20 -11.07 -8.04 2.68
N MET A 21 -10.54 -7.40 1.66
CA MET A 21 -11.20 -6.24 1.08
C MET A 21 -12.56 -6.63 0.49
N LYS A 22 -12.63 -7.77 -0.15
CA LYS A 22 -13.89 -8.24 -0.69
C LYS A 22 -14.92 -8.45 0.40
N LYS A 23 -14.47 -8.93 1.53
CA LYS A 23 -15.35 -9.24 2.63
C LYS A 23 -15.81 -7.98 3.37
N LEU A 24 -14.89 -7.06 3.60
CA LEU A 24 -15.18 -5.89 4.41
C LEU A 24 -15.67 -4.70 3.61
N ARG A 25 -15.20 -4.55 2.39
CA ARG A 25 -15.54 -3.41 1.55
C ARG A 25 -15.74 -3.87 0.12
N ALA A 26 -16.81 -4.62 -0.09
CA ALA A 26 -17.10 -5.14 -1.42
C ALA A 26 -17.34 -4.03 -2.43
N ASP A 27 -17.66 -2.83 -1.95
CA ASP A 27 -17.90 -1.68 -2.82
C ASP A 27 -16.59 -1.00 -3.28
N TYR A 28 -15.45 -1.44 -2.76
CA TYR A 28 -14.16 -0.91 -3.21
C TYR A 28 -13.65 -1.78 -4.36
N GLN A 29 -12.99 -1.14 -5.30
CA GLN A 29 -12.49 -1.84 -6.48
C GLN A 29 -10.98 -1.78 -6.53
N MET A 30 -10.34 -2.94 -6.66
CA MET A 30 -8.90 -2.98 -6.87
C MET A 30 -8.61 -2.65 -8.32
N SER A 31 -7.87 -1.57 -8.56
CA SER A 31 -7.52 -1.20 -9.92
C SER A 31 -6.12 -1.60 -10.31
N GLY A 32 -5.31 -2.12 -9.38
CA GLY A 32 -4.00 -2.60 -9.75
C GLY A 32 -3.28 -3.26 -8.60
N TRP A 33 -2.29 -4.05 -8.95
CA TRP A 33 -1.41 -4.72 -8.00
C TRP A 33 0.02 -4.56 -8.51
N ALA A 34 0.89 -4.02 -7.67
CA ALA A 34 2.29 -3.87 -7.99
C ALA A 34 3.14 -4.66 -7.01
N VAL A 35 4.23 -5.23 -7.50
CA VAL A 35 5.11 -6.05 -6.66
C VAL A 35 6.44 -5.37 -6.39
N SER A 36 6.62 -4.15 -6.87
CA SER A 36 7.87 -3.43 -6.70
C SER A 36 7.61 -1.94 -6.66
N ILE A 37 8.62 -1.20 -6.23
CA ILE A 37 8.54 0.24 -6.20
C ILE A 37 8.32 0.78 -7.61
N GLU A 38 9.05 0.23 -8.57
CA GLU A 38 8.95 0.69 -9.94
C GLU A 38 7.54 0.49 -10.49
N GLN A 39 6.97 -0.69 -10.28
CA GLN A 39 5.62 -0.96 -10.75
C GLN A 39 4.60 -0.07 -10.07
N ALA A 40 4.81 0.20 -8.79
CA ALA A 40 3.89 1.05 -8.05
C ALA A 40 3.86 2.47 -8.62
N VAL A 41 5.03 3.00 -8.93
CA VAL A 41 5.11 4.34 -9.51
C VAL A 41 4.40 4.37 -10.86
N GLU A 42 4.58 3.32 -11.65
CA GLU A 42 3.91 3.25 -12.96
C GLU A 42 2.39 3.21 -12.80
N LEU A 43 1.91 2.45 -11.82
CA LEU A 43 0.47 2.41 -11.58
C LEU A 43 -0.07 3.77 -11.18
N LEU A 44 0.67 4.47 -10.34
CA LEU A 44 0.23 5.78 -9.88
C LEU A 44 0.13 6.78 -11.02
N LYS A 45 0.98 6.61 -12.03
CA LYS A 45 0.94 7.50 -13.18
C LYS A 45 -0.25 7.22 -14.09
N GLN A 46 -0.76 6.00 -14.06
CA GLN A 46 -1.76 5.58 -15.02
C GLN A 46 -3.18 5.55 -14.47
N GLU A 47 -3.33 5.47 -13.17
CA GLU A 47 -4.64 5.26 -12.56
C GLU A 47 -5.05 6.37 -11.64
N ASN A 48 -6.34 6.63 -11.59
CA ASN A 48 -6.91 7.50 -10.57
C ASN A 48 -7.21 6.64 -9.35
N ILE A 49 -6.44 6.86 -8.29
CA ILE A 49 -6.48 6.00 -7.12
C ILE A 49 -7.00 6.80 -5.94
N ASP A 50 -7.87 6.18 -5.16
CA ASP A 50 -8.42 6.82 -3.97
C ASP A 50 -7.77 6.33 -2.68
N LEU A 51 -7.07 5.19 -2.75
CA LEU A 51 -6.53 4.56 -1.55
C LEU A 51 -5.38 3.64 -1.96
N MET A 52 -4.34 3.59 -1.15
CA MET A 52 -3.25 2.64 -1.36
C MET A 52 -3.14 1.72 -0.16
N ILE A 53 -2.94 0.43 -0.44
CA ILE A 53 -2.64 -0.56 0.59
C ILE A 53 -1.24 -1.07 0.26
N VAL A 54 -0.31 -0.89 1.18
CA VAL A 54 1.11 -0.99 0.85
C VAL A 54 1.86 -1.75 1.94
N ASP A 55 2.67 -2.71 1.52
CA ASP A 55 3.62 -3.32 2.43
C ASP A 55 4.83 -2.41 2.55
N ILE A 56 5.38 -2.30 3.74
CA ILE A 56 6.52 -1.41 3.96
C ILE A 56 7.76 -1.91 3.23
N ARG A 57 7.99 -3.23 3.25
CA ARG A 57 9.17 -3.79 2.62
C ARG A 57 8.82 -4.51 1.36
N LEU A 58 9.46 -4.11 0.29
CA LEU A 58 9.32 -4.76 -1.01
C LEU A 58 10.68 -5.34 -1.40
N SER A 59 10.68 -6.17 -2.44
CA SER A 59 11.92 -6.82 -2.83
C SER A 59 12.98 -5.84 -3.30
N ASP A 60 12.58 -4.70 -3.81
CA ASP A 60 13.54 -3.72 -4.32
C ASP A 60 13.72 -2.52 -3.38
N GLY A 61 13.23 -2.62 -2.15
CA GLY A 61 13.50 -1.57 -1.18
C GLY A 61 12.30 -1.29 -0.29
N LEU A 62 12.35 -0.17 0.40
CA LEU A 62 11.26 0.27 1.24
C LEU A 62 10.25 1.03 0.41
N SER A 63 8.98 0.74 0.63
CA SER A 63 7.92 1.34 -0.17
C SER A 63 7.83 2.86 0.01
N PHE A 64 8.45 3.40 1.04
CA PHE A 64 8.49 4.85 1.20
C PHE A 64 9.12 5.54 0.00
N GLU A 65 10.00 4.84 -0.72
CA GLU A 65 10.64 5.41 -1.90
C GLU A 65 9.64 5.69 -3.01
N ILE A 66 8.49 5.00 -3.00
CA ILE A 66 7.45 5.28 -3.96
C ILE A 66 7.04 6.75 -3.86
N PHE A 67 6.85 7.19 -2.63
CA PHE A 67 6.30 8.53 -2.40
C PHE A 67 7.36 9.62 -2.53
N GLU A 68 8.62 9.25 -2.48
CA GLU A 68 9.69 10.17 -2.80
C GLU A 68 9.73 10.43 -4.30
N GLN A 69 9.46 9.39 -5.09
CA GLN A 69 9.46 9.53 -6.53
C GLN A 69 8.15 10.11 -7.06
N TYR A 70 7.04 9.80 -6.41
CA TYR A 70 5.75 10.20 -6.90
C TYR A 70 4.85 10.52 -5.70
N PRO A 71 4.92 11.73 -5.18
CA PRO A 71 4.12 12.11 -4.02
C PRO A 71 2.63 11.99 -4.30
N VAL A 72 1.90 11.52 -3.32
CA VAL A 72 0.46 11.37 -3.43
C VAL A 72 -0.21 12.04 -2.25
N ASP A 73 -1.49 12.32 -2.40
CA ASP A 73 -2.27 13.00 -1.38
C ASP A 73 -3.52 12.18 -1.07
N ILE A 74 -3.35 10.87 -0.96
CA ILE A 74 -4.46 9.97 -0.68
C ILE A 74 -4.09 9.14 0.54
N PRO A 75 -5.08 8.53 1.20
CA PRO A 75 -4.80 7.69 2.37
C PRO A 75 -3.96 6.49 1.99
N ILE A 76 -3.06 6.13 2.88
CA ILE A 76 -2.22 4.96 2.71
C ILE A 76 -2.37 4.07 3.93
N ILE A 77 -2.64 2.81 3.69
CA ILE A 77 -2.72 1.81 4.74
C ILE A 77 -1.52 0.90 4.59
N PHE A 78 -0.68 0.83 5.61
CA PHE A 78 0.44 -0.09 5.60
C PHE A 78 0.00 -1.41 6.21
N THR A 79 0.30 -2.50 5.52
CA THR A 79 -0.18 -3.82 5.93
C THR A 79 0.69 -4.47 6.98
N THR A 80 1.88 -3.95 7.21
CA THR A 80 2.72 -4.48 8.27
C THR A 80 2.78 -3.48 9.40
N ALA A 81 2.76 -3.97 10.61
CA ALA A 81 2.72 -3.12 11.78
C ALA A 81 4.08 -2.95 12.43
N TYR A 82 5.12 -3.49 11.79
CA TYR A 82 6.34 -3.61 12.55
C TYR A 82 7.38 -2.55 12.42
N ASP A 83 7.50 -1.90 11.37
CA ASP A 83 8.67 -1.06 11.15
C ASP A 83 8.44 0.33 11.71
N GLU A 84 8.42 0.43 13.04
CA GLU A 84 8.17 1.70 13.68
C GLU A 84 9.25 2.72 13.37
N TYR A 85 10.49 2.26 13.21
CA TYR A 85 11.56 3.18 12.87
C TYR A 85 11.36 3.78 11.50
N ALA A 86 10.97 2.95 10.56
CA ALA A 86 10.74 3.43 9.22
C ALA A 86 9.60 4.43 9.20
N LEU A 87 8.53 4.14 9.95
CA LEU A 87 7.41 5.06 10.01
C LEU A 87 7.77 6.38 10.67
N LYS A 88 8.62 6.34 11.67
CA LYS A 88 9.04 7.57 12.34
C LYS A 88 9.89 8.43 11.41
N ALA A 89 10.73 7.79 10.61
CA ALA A 89 11.56 8.52 9.67
C ALA A 89 10.78 9.02 8.49
N PHE A 90 9.63 8.41 8.23
CA PHE A 90 8.82 8.71 7.08
C PHE A 90 7.75 9.72 7.46
N LYS A 91 8.03 10.95 7.22
CA LYS A 91 7.06 11.99 7.51
C LYS A 91 6.60 12.58 6.22
N LEU A 92 5.41 12.21 5.81
CA LEU A 92 4.80 12.81 4.66
C LEU A 92 3.75 13.78 5.14
N ASN A 93 3.88 15.00 4.72
CA ASN A 93 2.95 16.03 5.10
C ASN A 93 1.58 15.71 4.52
N SER A 94 0.59 15.87 5.34
CA SER A 94 -0.80 15.74 4.94
C SER A 94 -1.21 14.36 4.45
N MET A 95 -0.40 13.34 4.71
CA MET A 95 -0.74 11.99 4.32
C MET A 95 -1.32 11.25 5.52
N THR A 96 -2.37 10.49 5.29
CA THR A 96 -2.97 9.67 6.32
C THR A 96 -2.35 8.29 6.29
N ILE A 97 -1.85 7.84 7.42
CA ILE A 97 -1.19 6.55 7.53
C ILE A 97 -1.91 5.69 8.53
N TYR A 98 -2.22 4.48 8.13
CA TYR A 98 -2.85 3.51 9.01
C TYR A 98 -1.98 2.28 9.10
N LEU A 99 -1.93 1.68 10.27
CA LEU A 99 -1.25 0.40 10.44
C LEU A 99 -2.29 -0.68 10.55
N SER A 100 -2.10 -1.73 9.78
CA SER A 100 -3.05 -2.81 9.77
C SER A 100 -2.55 -3.95 10.66
N PRO A 101 -3.32 -4.37 11.64
CA PRO A 101 -2.94 -5.53 12.45
C PRO A 101 -3.15 -6.85 11.73
N LEU A 102 -3.76 -6.81 10.57
CA LEU A 102 -4.14 -8.04 9.88
C LEU A 102 -2.96 -8.82 9.35
N MET A 103 -1.88 -8.12 9.03
CA MET A 103 -0.71 -8.76 8.43
C MET A 103 0.40 -8.94 9.44
N LYS A 104 0.03 -9.28 10.65
CA LYS A 104 1.02 -9.50 11.68
C LYS A 104 1.99 -10.59 11.31
N LYS A 105 3.24 -10.35 11.58
CA LYS A 105 4.25 -11.38 11.42
C LYS A 105 4.61 -11.94 12.76
N ASN A 106 4.96 -13.18 12.79
CA ASN A 106 5.40 -13.79 14.03
C ASN A 106 6.88 -13.99 14.02
#